data_78046820ecd81e7a6c8e194bddf2d43e
#
_entry.id   78046820ecd81e7a6c8e194bddf2d43e
#
_cell.length_a   1.000
_cell.length_b   1.000
_cell.length_c   1.000
_cell.angle_alpha   90.00
_cell.angle_beta   90.00
_cell.angle_gamma   90.00
#
_symmetry.space_group_name_H-M   'P 1'
#
loop_
_entity.id
_entity.type
_entity.pdbx_description
1 polymer ?
#
loop_
_entity_poly.entity_id
_entity_poly.type
_entity_poly.pdbx_seq_one_letter_code
_entity_poly.pdbx_strand_id
1 'polypeptide(L)'
;MELHKRKNIRLKEYNYTQNGWYFVTICTNNRRPYFGEIINNVVVLNEYGNKIEKIIKDYNDVSTDVINDFYQIMPNHIHIIIRLVTTGKHNIGSIVSGLKSKCTKELKIKDLWQKNYYERVVRDQKEYDSIVKYIVENPFGDKYYW
;
A
#
# COMPACT_ATOMS: atom_id res chain seq x y z
N MET A 1 -17.58 10.88 9.95
CA MET A 1 -16.42 10.25 10.51
C MET A 1 -15.15 10.78 9.93
N GLU A 2 -14.16 10.93 10.75
CA GLU A 2 -12.92 11.62 10.38
C GLU A 2 -11.87 10.70 9.78
N LEU A 3 -12.25 9.84 8.88
CA LEU A 3 -11.36 8.81 8.39
C LEU A 3 -10.12 9.36 7.70
N HIS A 4 -10.30 10.36 6.87
CA HIS A 4 -9.17 10.94 6.15
C HIS A 4 -8.19 11.64 7.06
N LYS A 5 -8.57 11.95 8.30
CA LYS A 5 -7.63 12.49 9.26
C LYS A 5 -6.69 11.44 9.83
N ARG A 6 -6.97 10.18 9.55
CA ARG A 6 -6.13 9.10 10.05
C ARG A 6 -4.99 8.75 9.12
N LYS A 7 -4.93 9.40 7.98
CA LYS A 7 -3.79 9.23 7.10
C LYS A 7 -2.56 9.70 7.85
N ASN A 8 -1.51 8.99 7.75
CA ASN A 8 -0.25 9.30 8.44
C ASN A 8 -0.34 9.20 9.95
N ILE A 9 -1.21 8.34 10.45
CA ILE A 9 -1.20 8.05 11.87
C ILE A 9 0.06 7.24 12.17
N ARG A 10 0.95 7.83 12.95
CA ARG A 10 2.20 7.18 13.30
C ARG A 10 2.38 7.19 14.81
N LEU A 11 2.98 6.13 15.31
CA LEU A 11 3.31 6.03 16.71
C LEU A 11 4.55 6.89 16.96
N LYS A 12 4.44 7.89 17.83
CA LYS A 12 5.50 8.87 18.02
C LYS A 12 6.84 8.28 18.37
N GLU A 13 6.84 7.24 19.19
CA GLU A 13 8.08 6.67 19.67
C GLU A 13 8.48 5.40 18.94
N TYR A 14 7.73 5.04 17.91
CA TYR A 14 8.06 3.85 17.17
C TYR A 14 9.13 4.17 16.12
N ASN A 15 10.11 3.29 16.03
CA ASN A 15 11.18 3.44 15.04
C ASN A 15 10.74 2.80 13.72
N TYR A 16 10.32 3.62 12.76
CA TYR A 16 9.81 3.15 11.47
C TYR A 16 10.90 2.64 10.53
N THR A 17 12.15 2.54 11.00
CA THR A 17 13.21 1.84 10.29
C THR A 17 13.47 0.46 10.89
N GLN A 18 12.75 0.11 11.96
CA GLN A 18 12.91 -1.18 12.63
C GLN A 18 12.37 -2.30 11.73
N ASN A 19 13.04 -3.45 11.74
CA ASN A 19 12.56 -4.60 10.97
C ASN A 19 11.19 -5.04 11.47
N GLY A 20 10.40 -5.61 10.57
CA GLY A 20 9.05 -6.04 10.86
C GLY A 20 8.12 -5.74 9.70
N TRP A 21 6.84 -5.84 9.96
CA TRP A 21 5.79 -5.63 8.96
C TRP A 21 5.10 -4.30 9.17
N TYR A 22 4.83 -3.63 8.05
CA TYR A 22 4.12 -2.36 8.03
C TYR A 22 2.99 -2.44 7.01
N PHE A 23 1.77 -2.19 7.45
CA PHE A 23 0.62 -2.19 6.56
C PHE A 23 0.40 -0.77 6.04
N VAL A 24 0.33 -0.63 4.71
CA VAL A 24 0.24 0.67 4.04
C VAL A 24 -0.96 0.67 3.09
N THR A 25 -1.73 1.73 3.11
CA THR A 25 -2.79 1.96 2.12
C THR A 25 -2.51 3.29 1.42
N ILE A 26 -2.42 3.24 0.10
CA ILE A 26 -2.14 4.40 -0.74
C ILE A 26 -3.34 4.63 -1.64
N CYS A 27 -3.93 5.81 -1.57
CA CYS A 27 -5.15 6.14 -2.33
C CYS A 27 -4.84 7.08 -3.48
N THR A 28 -5.61 6.95 -4.56
CA THR A 28 -5.51 7.88 -5.68
C THR A 28 -6.10 9.22 -5.31
N ASN A 29 -5.65 10.26 -6.01
CA ASN A 29 -6.17 11.60 -5.81
C ASN A 29 -7.64 11.64 -6.22
N ASN A 30 -8.47 12.22 -5.35
CA ASN A 30 -9.92 12.26 -5.52
C ASN A 30 -10.55 10.88 -5.69
N ARG A 31 -9.87 9.83 -5.25
CA ARG A 31 -10.35 8.46 -5.29
C ARG A 31 -10.73 8.02 -6.71
N ARG A 32 -10.05 8.53 -7.71
CA ARG A 32 -10.32 8.17 -9.10
C ARG A 32 -9.91 6.73 -9.37
N PRO A 33 -10.76 5.95 -10.06
CA PRO A 33 -10.49 4.53 -10.29
C PRO A 33 -9.55 4.30 -11.47
N TYR A 34 -8.31 4.74 -11.33
CA TYR A 34 -7.32 4.63 -12.40
C TYR A 34 -6.91 3.20 -12.72
N PHE A 35 -7.02 2.27 -11.75
CA PHE A 35 -6.35 0.97 -11.86
C PHE A 35 -7.22 -0.16 -12.37
N GLY A 36 -8.51 0.06 -12.51
CA GLY A 36 -9.41 -0.98 -12.96
C GLY A 36 -10.85 -0.68 -12.63
N GLU A 37 -11.67 -1.72 -12.67
CA GLU A 37 -13.09 -1.60 -12.34
C GLU A 37 -13.56 -2.86 -11.63
N ILE A 38 -14.73 -2.77 -11.06
CA ILE A 38 -15.34 -3.89 -10.34
C ILE A 38 -16.42 -4.49 -11.25
N ILE A 39 -16.24 -5.75 -11.61
CA ILE A 39 -17.19 -6.49 -12.46
C ILE A 39 -17.59 -7.75 -11.71
N ASN A 40 -18.88 -7.91 -11.43
CA ASN A 40 -19.39 -9.06 -10.70
C ASN A 40 -18.65 -9.32 -9.38
N ASN A 41 -18.44 -8.23 -8.61
CA ASN A 41 -17.76 -8.26 -7.31
C ASN A 41 -16.29 -8.69 -7.40
N VAL A 42 -15.69 -8.61 -8.57
CA VAL A 42 -14.29 -8.92 -8.78
C VAL A 42 -13.58 -7.70 -9.34
N VAL A 43 -12.40 -7.41 -8.82
CA VAL A 43 -11.58 -6.34 -9.36
C VAL A 43 -10.91 -6.83 -10.63
N VAL A 44 -11.11 -6.09 -11.72
CA VAL A 44 -10.45 -6.36 -12.99
C VAL A 44 -9.50 -5.21 -13.25
N LEU A 45 -8.20 -5.49 -13.18
CA LEU A 45 -7.17 -4.47 -13.40
C LEU A 45 -7.09 -4.10 -14.87
N ASN A 46 -6.90 -2.82 -15.13
CA ASN A 46 -6.64 -2.33 -16.49
C ASN A 46 -5.14 -2.25 -16.71
N GLU A 47 -4.73 -1.62 -17.80
CA GLU A 47 -3.32 -1.47 -18.14
C GLU A 47 -2.54 -0.77 -17.02
N TYR A 48 -3.11 0.28 -16.44
CA TYR A 48 -2.45 0.98 -15.33
C TYR A 48 -2.30 0.09 -14.10
N GLY A 49 -3.35 -0.64 -13.75
CA GLY A 49 -3.30 -1.56 -12.61
C GLY A 49 -2.26 -2.64 -12.81
N ASN A 50 -2.16 -3.17 -14.02
CA ASN A 50 -1.16 -4.18 -14.35
C ASN A 50 0.25 -3.62 -14.25
N LYS A 51 0.46 -2.37 -14.64
CA LYS A 51 1.77 -1.74 -14.51
C LYS A 51 2.17 -1.58 -13.05
N ILE A 52 1.21 -1.21 -12.19
CA ILE A 52 1.47 -1.10 -10.76
C ILE A 52 1.84 -2.45 -10.17
N GLU A 53 1.12 -3.49 -10.56
CA GLU A 53 1.44 -4.83 -10.07
C GLU A 53 2.87 -5.23 -10.44
N LYS A 54 3.27 -4.93 -11.67
CA LYS A 54 4.63 -5.22 -12.10
C LYS A 54 5.66 -4.43 -11.29
N ILE A 55 5.38 -3.16 -11.00
CA ILE A 55 6.29 -2.36 -10.19
C ILE A 55 6.48 -2.96 -8.80
N ILE A 56 5.39 -3.39 -8.18
CA ILE A 56 5.45 -4.00 -6.85
C ILE A 56 6.26 -5.30 -6.88
N LYS A 57 6.01 -6.13 -7.88
CA LYS A 57 6.72 -7.41 -8.02
C LYS A 57 8.20 -7.21 -8.32
N ASP A 58 8.52 -6.27 -9.21
CA ASP A 58 9.91 -6.00 -9.58
C ASP A 58 10.73 -5.52 -8.38
N TYR A 59 10.09 -4.81 -7.46
CA TYR A 59 10.78 -4.38 -6.25
C TYR A 59 11.31 -5.56 -5.45
N ASN A 60 10.50 -6.61 -5.36
CA ASN A 60 10.91 -7.82 -4.64
C ASN A 60 12.10 -8.53 -5.30
N ASP A 61 12.23 -8.37 -6.62
CA ASP A 61 13.32 -9.02 -7.36
C ASP A 61 14.65 -8.33 -7.18
N VAL A 62 14.66 -7.05 -6.83
CA VAL A 62 15.89 -6.27 -6.74
C VAL A 62 16.31 -5.94 -5.32
N SER A 63 15.48 -6.19 -4.34
CA SER A 63 15.78 -5.88 -2.94
C SER A 63 15.60 -7.11 -2.07
N THR A 64 16.59 -7.39 -1.23
CA THR A 64 16.48 -8.45 -0.23
C THR A 64 16.13 -7.91 1.14
N ASP A 65 16.15 -6.60 1.32
CA ASP A 65 15.90 -5.96 2.61
C ASP A 65 14.48 -5.46 2.78
N VAL A 66 13.81 -5.18 1.67
CA VAL A 66 12.46 -4.63 1.66
C VAL A 66 11.62 -5.54 0.78
N ILE A 67 10.61 -6.15 1.38
CA ILE A 67 9.77 -7.12 0.67
C ILE A 67 8.33 -6.67 0.72
N ASN A 68 7.69 -6.56 -0.44
CA ASN A 68 6.25 -6.35 -0.53
C ASN A 68 5.59 -7.71 -0.33
N ASP A 69 5.31 -8.01 0.93
CA ASP A 69 4.96 -9.35 1.37
C ASP A 69 3.53 -9.74 0.98
N PHE A 70 2.65 -8.76 0.91
CA PHE A 70 1.27 -8.95 0.49
C PHE A 70 0.81 -7.66 -0.17
N TYR A 71 0.02 -7.76 -1.23
CA TYR A 71 -0.58 -6.58 -1.82
C TYR A 71 -1.96 -6.91 -2.39
N GLN A 72 -2.79 -5.89 -2.47
CA GLN A 72 -4.09 -5.96 -3.09
C GLN A 72 -4.32 -4.64 -3.81
N ILE A 73 -4.43 -4.68 -5.14
CA ILE A 73 -4.65 -3.49 -5.94
C ILE A 73 -6.14 -3.35 -6.21
N MET A 74 -6.69 -2.23 -5.77
CA MET A 74 -8.09 -1.89 -5.98
C MET A 74 -8.17 -0.79 -7.04
N PRO A 75 -9.34 -0.50 -7.61
CA PRO A 75 -9.42 0.54 -8.63
C PRO A 75 -8.86 1.90 -8.22
N ASN A 76 -9.01 2.28 -6.95
CA ASN A 76 -8.63 3.62 -6.49
C ASN A 76 -7.72 3.63 -5.28
N HIS A 77 -7.10 2.49 -4.95
CA HIS A 77 -6.14 2.43 -3.85
C HIS A 77 -5.39 1.12 -3.88
N ILE A 78 -4.33 1.05 -3.09
CA ILE A 78 -3.50 -0.15 -2.98
C ILE A 78 -3.29 -0.44 -1.51
N HIS A 79 -3.43 -1.70 -1.13
CA HIS A 79 -3.01 -2.19 0.17
C HIS A 79 -1.71 -2.96 0.00
N ILE A 80 -0.72 -2.68 0.82
CA ILE A 80 0.56 -3.40 0.78
C ILE A 80 1.01 -3.66 2.21
N ILE A 81 1.48 -4.88 2.49
CA ILE A 81 2.21 -5.14 3.72
C ILE A 81 3.68 -5.23 3.33
N ILE A 82 4.45 -4.31 3.83
CA ILE A 82 5.87 -4.19 3.54
C ILE A 82 6.65 -4.75 4.72
N ARG A 83 7.55 -5.69 4.44
CA ARG A 83 8.42 -6.24 5.47
C ARG A 83 9.81 -5.65 5.34
N LEU A 84 10.30 -5.09 6.43
CA LEU A 84 11.69 -4.64 6.53
C LEU A 84 12.49 -5.75 7.20
N VAL A 85 13.50 -6.25 6.53
CA VAL A 85 14.32 -7.34 7.03
C VAL A 85 15.47 -6.81 7.90
N THR A 86 15.98 -5.63 7.59
CA THR A 86 17.13 -5.05 8.26
C THR A 86 16.75 -3.78 9.00
N THR A 87 17.04 -3.73 10.30
CA THR A 87 16.76 -2.56 11.12
C THR A 87 17.69 -1.39 10.76
N GLY A 88 17.11 -0.19 10.68
CA GLY A 88 17.88 1.04 10.56
C GLY A 88 18.31 1.42 9.16
N LYS A 89 18.14 0.52 8.20
CA LYS A 89 18.60 0.75 6.83
C LYS A 89 17.58 1.44 5.94
N HIS A 90 16.31 1.14 6.13
CA HIS A 90 15.24 1.68 5.29
C HIS A 90 14.15 2.30 6.14
N ASN A 91 13.50 3.32 5.60
CA ASN A 91 12.40 4.02 6.25
C ASN A 91 11.14 3.83 5.42
N ILE A 92 10.03 3.46 6.07
CA ILE A 92 8.76 3.20 5.37
C ILE A 92 8.30 4.42 4.57
N GLY A 93 8.42 5.62 5.14
CA GLY A 93 8.01 6.83 4.43
C GLY A 93 8.77 7.01 3.12
N SER A 94 10.08 6.76 3.13
CA SER A 94 10.90 6.86 1.93
C SER A 94 10.52 5.78 0.92
N ILE A 95 10.23 4.57 1.38
CA ILE A 95 9.83 3.47 0.51
C ILE A 95 8.51 3.81 -0.18
N VAL A 96 7.53 4.30 0.56
CA VAL A 96 6.23 4.67 0.00
C VAL A 96 6.39 5.82 -0.99
N SER A 97 7.19 6.84 -0.65
CA SER A 97 7.44 7.95 -1.55
C SER A 97 8.08 7.48 -2.85
N GLY A 98 9.04 6.57 -2.75
CA GLY A 98 9.69 6.00 -3.94
C GLY A 98 8.73 5.22 -4.80
N LEU A 99 7.88 4.42 -4.17
CA LEU A 99 6.86 3.66 -4.89
C LEU A 99 5.87 4.58 -5.60
N LYS A 100 5.39 5.61 -4.91
CA LYS A 100 4.46 6.59 -5.49
C LYS A 100 5.09 7.30 -6.69
N SER A 101 6.35 7.72 -6.55
CA SER A 101 7.06 8.39 -7.63
C SER A 101 7.23 7.50 -8.85
N LYS A 102 7.59 6.25 -8.61
CA LYS A 102 7.77 5.31 -9.71
C LYS A 102 6.47 5.06 -10.46
N CYS A 103 5.38 4.90 -9.72
CA CYS A 103 4.07 4.72 -10.35
C CYS A 103 3.65 5.94 -11.16
N THR A 104 3.80 7.13 -10.60
CA THR A 104 3.48 8.38 -11.29
C THR A 104 4.25 8.49 -12.61
N LYS A 105 5.53 8.15 -12.56
CA LYS A 105 6.42 8.23 -13.71
C LYS A 105 6.03 7.21 -14.78
N GLU A 106 5.79 5.97 -14.35
CA GLU A 106 5.46 4.90 -15.30
C GLU A 106 4.08 5.10 -15.94
N LEU A 107 3.11 5.54 -15.16
CA LEU A 107 1.75 5.75 -15.65
C LEU A 107 1.59 7.09 -16.36
N LYS A 108 2.53 8.02 -16.16
CA LYS A 108 2.48 9.36 -16.74
C LYS A 108 1.20 10.10 -16.35
N ILE A 109 0.75 9.91 -15.14
CA ILE A 109 -0.43 10.58 -14.60
C ILE A 109 0.01 11.60 -13.57
N LYS A 110 -0.16 12.87 -13.87
CA LYS A 110 0.14 13.94 -12.94
C LYS A 110 -0.90 13.90 -11.80
N ASP A 111 -0.45 14.15 -10.58
CA ASP A 111 -1.32 14.16 -9.40
C ASP A 111 -2.09 12.85 -9.22
N LEU A 112 -1.40 11.74 -9.45
CA LEU A 112 -1.99 10.41 -9.35
C LEU A 112 -2.47 10.09 -7.94
N TRP A 113 -1.70 10.46 -6.92
CA TRP A 113 -1.91 10.01 -5.55
C TRP A 113 -2.40 11.12 -4.63
N GLN A 114 -3.15 10.73 -3.60
CA GLN A 114 -3.39 11.60 -2.47
C GLN A 114 -2.06 11.94 -1.84
N LYS A 115 -1.98 13.11 -1.24
CA LYS A 115 -0.74 13.60 -0.65
C LYS A 115 -0.24 12.70 0.48
N ASN A 116 -1.14 12.20 1.29
CA ASN A 116 -0.81 11.36 2.43
C ASN A 116 -1.16 9.90 2.13
N TYR A 117 -0.85 9.02 3.07
CA TYR A 117 -1.19 7.61 2.98
C TYR A 117 -1.45 7.12 4.40
N TYR A 118 -2.09 5.94 4.52
CA TYR A 118 -2.36 5.31 5.81
C TYR A 118 -1.25 4.29 6.08
N GLU A 119 -0.73 4.27 7.30
CA GLU A 119 0.25 3.25 7.67
C GLU A 119 -0.01 2.76 9.09
N ARG A 120 0.35 1.52 9.31
CA ARG A 120 0.15 0.86 10.59
C ARG A 120 1.21 -0.21 10.79
N VAL A 121 1.79 -0.24 12.00
CA VAL A 121 2.72 -1.31 12.37
C VAL A 121 1.93 -2.59 12.59
N VAL A 122 2.39 -3.69 12.03
CA VAL A 122 1.80 -5.01 12.22
C VAL A 122 2.68 -5.73 13.26
N ARG A 123 2.13 -5.96 14.44
CA ARG A 123 2.93 -6.35 15.60
C ARG A 123 3.26 -7.83 15.69
N ASP A 124 2.40 -8.69 15.14
CA ASP A 124 2.61 -10.13 15.24
C ASP A 124 1.89 -10.84 14.10
N GLN A 125 2.08 -12.15 14.04
CA GLN A 125 1.51 -12.98 12.99
C GLN A 125 -0.02 -12.97 13.04
N LYS A 126 -0.59 -12.94 14.21
CA LYS A 126 -2.04 -12.93 14.38
C LYS A 126 -2.65 -11.67 13.76
N GLU A 127 -2.02 -10.53 14.00
CA GLU A 127 -2.49 -9.27 13.42
C GLU A 127 -2.31 -9.26 11.91
N TYR A 128 -1.18 -9.78 11.43
CA TYR A 128 -0.93 -9.93 10.00
C TYR A 128 -2.05 -10.74 9.35
N ASP A 129 -2.33 -11.92 9.89
CA ASP A 129 -3.33 -12.81 9.34
C ASP A 129 -4.72 -12.18 9.35
N SER A 130 -5.04 -11.43 10.39
CA SER A 130 -6.32 -10.72 10.48
C SER A 130 -6.48 -9.67 9.40
N ILE A 131 -5.42 -8.91 9.14
CA ILE A 131 -5.44 -7.87 8.11
C ILE A 131 -5.63 -8.50 6.74
N VAL A 132 -4.83 -9.52 6.42
CA VAL A 132 -4.91 -10.19 5.12
C VAL A 132 -6.29 -10.80 4.94
N LYS A 133 -6.79 -11.50 5.94
CA LYS A 133 -8.10 -12.14 5.87
C LYS A 133 -9.20 -11.10 5.62
N TYR A 134 -9.16 -10.00 6.34
CA TYR A 134 -10.16 -8.96 6.16
C TYR A 134 -10.14 -8.40 4.74
N ILE A 135 -8.95 -8.09 4.21
CA ILE A 135 -8.82 -7.52 2.87
C ILE A 135 -9.30 -8.51 1.81
N VAL A 136 -8.92 -9.78 1.94
CA VAL A 136 -9.29 -10.81 0.96
C VAL A 136 -10.80 -11.09 0.99
N GLU A 137 -11.39 -11.14 2.18
CA GLU A 137 -12.81 -11.47 2.33
C GLU A 137 -13.74 -10.28 2.15
N ASN A 138 -13.20 -9.06 2.31
CA ASN A 138 -14.00 -7.84 2.23
C ASN A 138 -13.29 -6.81 1.36
N PRO A 139 -13.03 -7.12 0.09
CA PRO A 139 -12.21 -6.25 -0.75
C PRO A 139 -12.80 -4.85 -0.95
N PHE A 140 -14.11 -4.72 -0.79
CA PHE A 140 -14.77 -3.43 -0.98
C PHE A 140 -15.13 -2.75 0.32
N GLY A 141 -14.68 -3.31 1.44
CA GLY A 141 -14.87 -2.68 2.74
C GLY A 141 -13.97 -1.45 2.87
N ASP A 142 -14.32 -0.56 3.77
CA ASP A 142 -13.63 0.72 3.94
C ASP A 142 -12.79 0.82 5.20
N LYS A 143 -12.59 -0.29 5.89
CA LYS A 143 -11.91 -0.29 7.19
C LYS A 143 -10.47 0.22 7.12
N TYR A 144 -9.76 -0.03 6.03
CA TYR A 144 -8.32 0.22 5.94
C TYR A 144 -7.91 1.16 4.81
N TYR A 145 -8.79 1.98 4.27
CA TYR A 145 -8.37 2.76 3.12
C TYR A 145 -8.81 4.22 3.15
N TRP A 146 -8.78 4.81 4.30
CA TRP A 146 -9.06 6.24 4.38
C TRP A 146 -7.83 7.05 4.78
#